data_03e16644d13f8d50263dfbd9a0661870
#
_entry.id   03e16644d13f8d50263dfbd9a0661870
#
_cell.length_a   1.000
_cell.length_b   1.000
_cell.length_c   1.000
_cell.angle_alpha   90.00
_cell.angle_beta   90.00
_cell.angle_gamma   90.00
#
_symmetry.space_group_name_H-M   'P 1'
#
loop_
_entity.id
_entity.type
_entity.pdbx_description
1 polymer ?
#
loop_
_entity_poly.entity_id
_entity_poly.type
_entity_poly.pdbx_seq_one_letter_code
_entity_poly.pdbx_strand_id
1 'polypeptide(L)'
;PPKGTKAKSAHDMAREYNVQKHLAPFYPVLPEMVALCQEENVIGCDFYVMKRIEGIIPRANLPKELQLDQSQVQQLCLNVLDKLIELHQVPYQGTKLEKLGKGEGYCRRQVEGWDARYSKALTPNVPDFSFVRKWLQQHIPADSKTCVIHNDWRFDNVILDPQQPTTVIGVLDWEMATIGDPLMDLGSAL
;
A
#
# COMPACT_ATOMS: atom_id res chain seq x y z
N PRO A 1 15.09 -8.58 7.37
CA PRO A 1 13.91 -9.45 7.15
C PRO A 1 13.88 -10.61 8.16
N PRO A 2 12.68 -11.08 8.59
CA PRO A 2 12.58 -12.14 9.56
C PRO A 2 13.24 -13.44 9.06
N LYS A 3 13.87 -14.19 9.99
CA LYS A 3 14.45 -15.51 9.69
C LYS A 3 13.31 -16.53 9.56
N GLY A 4 13.27 -17.34 8.50
CA GLY A 4 12.29 -18.40 8.28
C GLY A 4 11.84 -18.53 6.84
N THR A 5 10.87 -19.42 6.58
CA THR A 5 10.27 -19.62 5.25
C THR A 5 9.42 -18.40 4.90
N LYS A 6 9.83 -17.63 3.89
CA LYS A 6 9.14 -16.42 3.43
C LYS A 6 8.19 -16.77 2.29
N ALA A 7 7.05 -16.09 2.22
CA ALA A 7 6.26 -16.09 1.00
C ALA A 7 7.10 -15.49 -0.15
N LYS A 8 6.97 -16.05 -1.35
CA LYS A 8 7.86 -15.78 -2.50
C LYS A 8 7.94 -14.29 -2.94
N SER A 9 7.05 -13.43 -2.44
CA SER A 9 6.97 -11.99 -2.73
C SER A 9 6.99 -11.11 -1.47
N ALA A 10 7.13 -11.69 -0.28
CA ALA A 10 7.20 -10.91 0.96
C ALA A 10 8.59 -10.29 1.11
N HIS A 11 8.64 -8.99 1.41
CA HIS A 11 9.88 -8.23 1.63
C HIS A 11 10.83 -8.22 0.42
N ASP A 12 10.29 -8.03 -0.79
CA ASP A 12 11.08 -7.82 -2.00
C ASP A 12 11.57 -6.35 -2.03
N MET A 13 12.75 -6.11 -1.46
CA MET A 13 13.36 -4.79 -1.34
C MET A 13 13.60 -4.12 -2.71
N ALA A 14 13.96 -4.92 -3.72
CA ALA A 14 14.18 -4.40 -5.07
C ALA A 14 12.85 -3.92 -5.70
N ARG A 15 11.77 -4.68 -5.49
CA ARG A 15 10.44 -4.29 -5.96
C ARG A 15 9.97 -2.99 -5.30
N GLU A 16 10.05 -2.90 -3.98
CA GLU A 16 9.63 -1.73 -3.22
C GLU A 16 10.44 -0.48 -3.59
N TYR A 17 11.77 -0.61 -3.71
CA TYR A 17 12.64 0.46 -4.21
C TYR A 17 12.21 0.94 -5.61
N ASN A 18 11.96 0.01 -6.54
CA ASN A 18 11.58 0.33 -7.90
C ASN A 18 10.20 0.97 -7.99
N VAL A 19 9.24 0.53 -7.18
CA VAL A 19 7.93 1.18 -7.08
C VAL A 19 8.10 2.66 -6.77
N GLN A 20 8.74 2.98 -5.66
CA GLN A 20 8.93 4.36 -5.21
C GLN A 20 9.75 5.19 -6.21
N LYS A 21 10.83 4.63 -6.75
CA LYS A 21 11.68 5.30 -7.75
C LYS A 21 10.92 5.67 -9.03
N HIS A 22 10.04 4.78 -9.51
CA HIS A 22 9.30 5.02 -10.74
C HIS A 22 8.03 5.86 -10.52
N LEU A 23 7.52 5.89 -9.29
CA LEU A 23 6.36 6.68 -8.89
C LEU A 23 6.74 8.15 -8.60
N ALA A 24 7.95 8.40 -8.10
CA ALA A 24 8.41 9.72 -7.67
C ALA A 24 8.22 10.87 -8.70
N PRO A 25 8.36 10.67 -10.01
CA PRO A 25 8.12 11.73 -10.99
C PRO A 25 6.66 12.21 -11.07
N PHE A 26 5.72 11.42 -10.59
CA PHE A 26 4.27 11.65 -10.69
C PHE A 26 3.60 11.88 -9.34
N TYR A 27 4.25 11.44 -8.25
CA TYR A 27 3.69 11.46 -6.91
C TYR A 27 4.74 11.97 -5.91
N PRO A 28 4.73 13.26 -5.57
CA PRO A 28 5.86 13.92 -4.89
C PRO A 28 5.99 13.58 -3.40
N VAL A 29 4.96 13.04 -2.76
CA VAL A 29 4.96 12.71 -1.32
C VAL A 29 5.60 11.33 -1.04
N LEU A 30 6.79 11.12 -1.59
CA LEU A 30 7.59 9.91 -1.42
C LEU A 30 8.96 10.23 -0.83
N PRO A 31 9.55 9.28 -0.07
CA PRO A 31 10.96 9.38 0.28
C PRO A 31 11.83 9.36 -0.99
N GLU A 32 12.87 10.18 -1.02
CA GLU A 32 13.86 10.13 -2.10
C GLU A 32 14.67 8.82 -2.01
N MET A 33 14.62 8.01 -3.06
CA MET A 33 15.37 6.76 -3.17
C MET A 33 16.84 7.06 -3.48
N VAL A 34 17.76 6.64 -2.59
CA VAL A 34 19.20 6.89 -2.71
C VAL A 34 19.90 5.73 -3.42
N ALA A 35 19.76 4.51 -2.91
CA ALA A 35 20.45 3.34 -3.42
C ALA A 35 19.70 2.04 -3.13
N LEU A 36 19.89 1.03 -4.00
CA LEU A 36 19.51 -0.35 -3.78
C LEU A 36 20.78 -1.20 -3.73
N CYS A 37 20.91 -2.05 -2.73
CA CYS A 37 21.98 -3.04 -2.59
C CYS A 37 21.39 -4.45 -2.60
N GLN A 38 21.85 -5.28 -3.54
CA GLN A 38 21.46 -6.69 -3.67
C GLN A 38 22.64 -7.64 -3.42
N GLU A 39 23.68 -7.13 -2.76
CA GLU A 39 24.85 -7.90 -2.37
C GLU A 39 24.69 -8.40 -0.93
N GLU A 40 24.39 -9.69 -0.76
CA GLU A 40 24.17 -10.32 0.55
C GLU A 40 25.36 -10.21 1.50
N ASN A 41 26.60 -10.06 0.97
CA ASN A 41 27.81 -9.93 1.77
C ASN A 41 27.90 -8.63 2.58
N VAL A 42 27.07 -7.62 2.30
CA VAL A 42 27.12 -6.31 2.98
C VAL A 42 26.44 -6.39 4.36
N ILE A 43 25.17 -6.83 4.43
CA ILE A 43 24.40 -6.96 5.68
C ILE A 43 23.63 -8.28 5.79
N GLY A 44 23.87 -9.24 4.91
CA GLY A 44 23.20 -10.55 4.91
C GLY A 44 21.85 -10.61 4.21
N CYS A 45 21.43 -9.54 3.52
CA CYS A 45 20.19 -9.50 2.74
C CYS A 45 20.15 -8.28 1.82
N ASP A 46 19.26 -8.29 0.83
CA ASP A 46 18.93 -7.12 0.04
C ASP A 46 18.41 -5.99 0.93
N PHE A 47 18.78 -4.76 0.61
CA PHE A 47 18.26 -3.55 1.27
C PHE A 47 18.30 -2.36 0.33
N TYR A 48 17.52 -1.35 0.65
CA TYR A 48 17.62 -0.04 -0.01
C TYR A 48 17.80 1.08 1.00
N VAL A 49 18.31 2.20 0.52
CA VAL A 49 18.52 3.43 1.29
C VAL A 49 17.62 4.51 0.71
N MET A 50 16.89 5.19 1.56
CA MET A 50 16.06 6.34 1.22
C MET A 50 16.34 7.49 2.17
N LYS A 51 16.05 8.72 1.74
CA LYS A 51 16.09 9.87 2.64
C LYS A 51 14.94 9.78 3.65
N ARG A 52 15.25 10.04 4.92
CA ARG A 52 14.25 10.15 5.95
C ARG A 52 13.43 11.42 5.76
N ILE A 53 12.10 11.29 5.75
CA ILE A 53 11.20 12.43 5.86
C ILE A 53 11.00 12.73 7.34
N GLU A 54 11.33 13.93 7.77
CA GLU A 54 11.08 14.38 9.14
C GLU A 54 9.65 14.88 9.26
N GLY A 55 8.84 14.22 10.10
CA GLY A 55 7.44 14.52 10.25
C GLY A 55 6.76 13.68 11.32
N ILE A 56 5.45 13.78 11.41
CA ILE A 56 4.63 13.12 12.41
C ILE A 56 3.88 11.96 11.75
N ILE A 57 4.00 10.76 12.31
CA ILE A 57 3.20 9.60 11.91
C ILE A 57 2.07 9.43 12.93
N PRO A 58 0.79 9.55 12.53
CA PRO A 58 -0.35 9.53 13.45
C PRO A 58 -0.53 8.23 14.24
N ARG A 59 -0.11 7.10 13.68
CA ARG A 59 -0.32 5.76 14.25
C ARG A 59 -1.81 5.48 14.59
N ALA A 60 -2.08 4.72 15.64
CA ALA A 60 -3.45 4.35 16.06
C ALA A 60 -4.29 5.53 16.57
N ASN A 61 -3.64 6.58 17.07
CA ASN A 61 -4.31 7.80 17.54
C ASN A 61 -3.48 9.02 17.13
N LEU A 62 -4.16 10.11 16.84
CA LEU A 62 -3.51 11.40 16.65
C LEU A 62 -2.78 11.80 17.94
N PRO A 63 -1.51 12.22 17.88
CA PRO A 63 -0.79 12.74 19.04
C PRO A 63 -1.56 13.91 19.67
N LYS A 64 -1.78 13.87 20.98
CA LYS A 64 -2.53 14.90 21.70
C LYS A 64 -1.85 16.28 21.64
N GLU A 65 -0.55 16.27 21.44
CA GLU A 65 0.30 17.45 21.30
C GLU A 65 -0.05 18.29 20.08
N LEU A 66 -0.68 17.69 19.06
CA LEU A 66 -1.14 18.41 17.87
C LEU A 66 -2.31 19.34 18.12
N GLN A 67 -3.08 19.10 19.18
CA GLN A 67 -4.24 19.92 19.61
C GLN A 67 -5.18 20.31 18.47
N LEU A 68 -5.39 19.40 17.51
CA LEU A 68 -6.29 19.65 16.38
C LEU A 68 -7.74 19.70 16.85
N ASP A 69 -8.44 20.73 16.43
CA ASP A 69 -9.89 20.82 16.59
C ASP A 69 -10.63 19.91 15.57
N GLN A 70 -11.95 19.78 15.73
CA GLN A 70 -12.77 18.93 14.87
C GLN A 70 -12.70 19.32 13.39
N SER A 71 -12.63 20.60 13.06
CA SER A 71 -12.52 21.10 11.70
C SER A 71 -11.16 20.72 11.08
N GLN A 72 -10.10 20.86 11.86
CA GLN A 72 -8.74 20.49 11.43
C GLN A 72 -8.62 18.98 11.25
N VAL A 73 -9.22 18.16 12.11
CA VAL A 73 -9.27 16.70 11.93
C VAL A 73 -10.03 16.32 10.65
N GLN A 74 -11.16 16.96 10.38
CA GLN A 74 -11.90 16.75 9.14
C GLN A 74 -11.05 17.14 7.92
N GLN A 75 -10.37 18.29 7.96
CA GLN A 75 -9.49 18.72 6.88
C GLN A 75 -8.32 17.73 6.68
N LEU A 76 -7.74 17.21 7.75
CA LEU A 76 -6.69 16.19 7.67
C LEU A 76 -7.20 14.93 6.95
N CYS A 77 -8.39 14.44 7.31
CA CYS A 77 -8.97 13.26 6.65
C CYS A 77 -9.18 13.51 5.15
N LEU A 78 -9.67 14.70 4.77
CA LEU A 78 -9.84 15.09 3.37
C LEU A 78 -8.49 15.16 2.65
N ASN A 79 -7.48 15.78 3.25
CA ASN A 79 -6.15 15.88 2.65
C ASN A 79 -5.48 14.51 2.45
N VAL A 80 -5.71 13.56 3.38
CA VAL A 80 -5.22 12.18 3.22
C VAL A 80 -5.95 11.45 2.08
N LEU A 81 -7.26 11.66 1.93
CA LEU A 81 -8.03 11.12 0.80
C LEU A 81 -7.62 11.78 -0.53
N ASP A 82 -7.33 13.06 -0.54
CA ASP A 82 -6.85 13.76 -1.74
C ASP A 82 -5.52 13.14 -2.22
N LYS A 83 -4.61 12.81 -1.29
CA LYS A 83 -3.36 12.11 -1.66
C LYS A 83 -3.60 10.71 -2.22
N LEU A 84 -4.61 10.00 -1.75
CA LEU A 84 -5.02 8.73 -2.34
C LEU A 84 -5.58 8.92 -3.75
N ILE A 85 -6.41 9.92 -3.95
CA ILE A 85 -6.96 10.26 -5.28
C ILE A 85 -5.85 10.65 -6.25
N GLU A 86 -4.87 11.46 -5.82
CA GLU A 86 -3.69 11.81 -6.61
C GLU A 86 -2.93 10.55 -7.05
N LEU A 87 -2.73 9.57 -6.14
CA LEU A 87 -2.10 8.29 -6.46
C LEU A 87 -2.88 7.53 -7.55
N HIS A 88 -4.20 7.46 -7.42
CA HIS A 88 -5.06 6.77 -8.39
C HIS A 88 -5.13 7.47 -9.77
N GLN A 89 -4.64 8.69 -9.87
CA GLN A 89 -4.57 9.46 -11.12
C GLN A 89 -3.18 9.38 -11.78
N VAL A 90 -2.20 8.76 -11.14
CA VAL A 90 -0.85 8.60 -11.71
C VAL A 90 -0.92 7.88 -13.07
N PRO A 91 -0.34 8.46 -14.12
CA PRO A 91 -0.26 7.81 -15.43
C PRO A 91 0.73 6.64 -15.37
N TYR A 92 0.24 5.42 -15.35
CA TYR A 92 1.09 4.22 -15.28
C TYR A 92 1.33 3.57 -16.64
N GLN A 93 0.38 3.69 -17.59
CA GLN A 93 0.47 3.09 -18.93
C GLN A 93 1.63 3.69 -19.72
N GLY A 94 2.39 2.84 -20.40
CA GLY A 94 3.59 3.24 -21.13
C GLY A 94 4.79 3.61 -20.25
N THR A 95 4.65 3.50 -18.93
CA THR A 95 5.74 3.73 -17.97
C THR A 95 6.27 2.41 -17.36
N LYS A 96 7.32 2.48 -16.56
CA LYS A 96 7.82 1.31 -15.84
C LYS A 96 6.84 0.81 -14.76
N LEU A 97 5.88 1.65 -14.33
CA LEU A 97 4.83 1.27 -13.39
C LEU A 97 3.84 0.26 -13.98
N GLU A 98 3.67 0.18 -15.29
CA GLU A 98 2.79 -0.78 -15.95
C GLU A 98 3.09 -2.24 -15.57
N LYS A 99 4.34 -2.52 -15.22
CA LYS A 99 4.81 -3.85 -14.81
C LYS A 99 4.51 -4.21 -13.34
N LEU A 100 3.95 -3.29 -12.56
CA LEU A 100 3.65 -3.52 -11.13
C LEU A 100 2.54 -4.55 -10.91
N GLY A 101 1.64 -4.73 -11.86
CA GLY A 101 0.50 -5.61 -11.73
C GLY A 101 -0.03 -6.11 -13.07
N LYS A 102 -1.08 -6.92 -13.00
CA LYS A 102 -1.69 -7.55 -14.19
C LYS A 102 -2.81 -6.71 -14.81
N GLY A 103 -3.11 -5.53 -14.25
CA GLY A 103 -4.21 -4.68 -14.72
C GLY A 103 -5.59 -5.28 -14.50
N GLU A 104 -6.44 -5.25 -15.52
CA GLU A 104 -7.84 -5.68 -15.48
C GLU A 104 -8.07 -7.07 -14.87
N GLY A 105 -9.25 -7.29 -14.29
CA GLY A 105 -9.62 -8.51 -13.59
C GLY A 105 -9.04 -8.59 -12.18
N TYR A 106 -8.69 -7.46 -11.58
CA TYR A 106 -8.07 -7.40 -10.24
C TYR A 106 -8.99 -8.00 -9.17
N CYS A 107 -10.25 -7.55 -9.08
CA CYS A 107 -11.21 -8.04 -8.06
C CYS A 107 -11.37 -9.56 -8.13
N ARG A 108 -11.53 -10.13 -9.33
CA ARG A 108 -11.62 -11.58 -9.51
C ARG A 108 -10.36 -12.29 -9.01
N ARG A 109 -9.18 -11.82 -9.40
CA ARG A 109 -7.92 -12.43 -8.96
C ARG A 109 -7.73 -12.37 -7.45
N GLN A 110 -8.24 -11.31 -6.77
CA GLN A 110 -8.17 -11.23 -5.31
C GLN A 110 -9.07 -12.30 -4.67
N VAL A 111 -10.35 -12.39 -5.07
CA VAL A 111 -11.28 -13.37 -4.51
C VAL A 111 -10.77 -14.81 -4.74
N GLU A 112 -10.42 -15.16 -5.97
CA GLU A 112 -9.93 -16.48 -6.32
C GLU A 112 -8.58 -16.81 -5.64
N GLY A 113 -7.68 -15.83 -5.57
CA GLY A 113 -6.37 -16.00 -4.95
C GLY A 113 -6.44 -16.19 -3.44
N TRP A 114 -7.30 -15.44 -2.74
CA TRP A 114 -7.51 -15.61 -1.30
C TRP A 114 -8.25 -16.90 -0.99
N ASP A 115 -9.24 -17.28 -1.77
CA ASP A 115 -9.93 -18.57 -1.64
C ASP A 115 -8.96 -19.75 -1.74
N ALA A 116 -8.08 -19.72 -2.73
CA ALA A 116 -7.06 -20.75 -2.91
C ALA A 116 -6.03 -20.79 -1.76
N ARG A 117 -5.61 -19.63 -1.23
CA ARG A 117 -4.73 -19.56 -0.05
C ARG A 117 -5.42 -20.09 1.19
N TYR A 118 -6.67 -19.69 1.43
CA TYR A 118 -7.45 -20.17 2.56
C TYR A 118 -7.60 -21.69 2.52
N SER A 119 -7.96 -22.26 1.37
CA SER A 119 -8.10 -23.71 1.19
C SER A 119 -6.81 -24.49 1.52
N LYS A 120 -5.63 -23.92 1.18
CA LYS A 120 -4.34 -24.53 1.50
C LYS A 120 -3.95 -24.41 2.97
N ALA A 121 -4.42 -23.36 3.65
CA ALA A 121 -4.10 -23.09 5.06
C ALA A 121 -5.12 -23.70 6.03
N LEU A 122 -6.23 -24.26 5.53
CA LEU A 122 -7.31 -24.82 6.33
C LEU A 122 -6.82 -25.98 7.19
N THR A 123 -7.13 -25.93 8.49
CA THR A 123 -6.85 -26.99 9.46
C THR A 123 -8.15 -27.50 10.06
N PRO A 124 -8.20 -28.73 10.64
CA PRO A 124 -9.46 -29.32 11.16
C PRO A 124 -10.18 -28.54 12.25
N ASN A 125 -9.46 -27.62 12.93
CA ASN A 125 -10.00 -26.78 14.01
C ASN A 125 -10.46 -25.40 13.55
N VAL A 126 -10.44 -25.11 12.24
CA VAL A 126 -10.87 -23.81 11.69
C VAL A 126 -12.10 -24.04 10.82
N PRO A 127 -13.14 -23.18 10.94
CA PRO A 127 -14.31 -23.25 10.06
C PRO A 127 -13.93 -23.10 8.60
N ASP A 128 -14.58 -23.83 7.71
CA ASP A 128 -14.27 -23.80 6.26
C ASP A 128 -14.80 -22.55 5.55
N PHE A 129 -15.72 -21.80 6.17
CA PHE A 129 -16.42 -20.64 5.62
C PHE A 129 -16.97 -20.87 4.20
N SER A 130 -17.36 -22.11 3.88
CA SER A 130 -17.82 -22.51 2.55
C SER A 130 -18.95 -21.62 2.01
N PHE A 131 -19.88 -21.21 2.88
CA PHE A 131 -20.98 -20.31 2.51
C PHE A 131 -20.45 -18.94 2.04
N VAL A 132 -19.58 -18.28 2.85
CA VAL A 132 -19.03 -16.95 2.54
C VAL A 132 -18.17 -17.02 1.28
N ARG A 133 -17.31 -18.04 1.16
CA ARG A 133 -16.43 -18.26 0.02
C ARG A 133 -17.21 -18.41 -1.27
N LYS A 134 -18.29 -19.22 -1.25
CA LYS A 134 -19.18 -19.41 -2.40
C LYS A 134 -19.91 -18.12 -2.76
N TRP A 135 -20.39 -17.39 -1.75
CA TRP A 135 -21.06 -16.10 -1.96
C TRP A 135 -20.12 -15.09 -2.65
N LEU A 136 -18.88 -14.96 -2.14
CA LEU A 136 -17.88 -14.07 -2.73
C LEU A 136 -17.60 -14.43 -4.19
N GLN A 137 -17.44 -15.72 -4.52
CA GLN A 137 -17.21 -16.16 -5.90
C GLN A 137 -18.38 -15.84 -6.83
N GLN A 138 -19.61 -15.88 -6.32
CA GLN A 138 -20.82 -15.58 -7.11
C GLN A 138 -21.09 -14.08 -7.26
N HIS A 139 -20.50 -13.24 -6.40
CA HIS A 139 -20.76 -11.80 -6.33
C HIS A 139 -19.50 -10.97 -6.55
N ILE A 140 -18.54 -11.48 -7.33
CA ILE A 140 -17.34 -10.72 -7.69
C ILE A 140 -17.75 -9.50 -8.52
N PRO A 141 -17.48 -8.26 -8.04
CA PRO A 141 -17.77 -7.08 -8.83
C PRO A 141 -16.85 -6.99 -10.05
N ALA A 142 -17.29 -6.31 -11.08
CA ALA A 142 -16.38 -5.84 -12.11
C ALA A 142 -15.41 -4.80 -11.51
N ASP A 143 -14.19 -4.72 -12.05
CA ASP A 143 -13.27 -3.65 -11.65
C ASP A 143 -13.90 -2.29 -12.00
N SER A 144 -13.86 -1.34 -11.07
CA SER A 144 -14.39 0.01 -11.28
C SER A 144 -13.46 0.84 -12.18
N LYS A 145 -12.16 0.68 -11.97
CA LYS A 145 -11.08 1.32 -12.73
C LYS A 145 -9.79 0.54 -12.51
N THR A 146 -8.84 0.70 -13.41
CA THR A 146 -7.47 0.20 -13.22
C THR A 146 -6.51 1.36 -13.02
N CYS A 147 -5.82 1.39 -11.89
CA CYS A 147 -4.85 2.44 -11.52
C CYS A 147 -3.74 1.89 -10.62
N VAL A 148 -2.76 2.72 -10.28
CA VAL A 148 -1.81 2.41 -9.20
C VAL A 148 -2.57 2.47 -7.88
N ILE A 149 -2.46 1.43 -7.07
CA ILE A 149 -3.01 1.35 -5.72
C ILE A 149 -1.89 1.07 -4.71
N HIS A 150 -2.05 1.59 -3.50
CA HIS A 150 -1.13 1.36 -2.38
C HIS A 150 -1.33 -0.02 -1.75
N ASN A 151 -2.60 -0.43 -1.61
CA ASN A 151 -3.03 -1.72 -1.07
C ASN A 151 -2.80 -1.92 0.45
N ASP A 152 -2.31 -0.89 1.13
CA ASP A 152 -2.24 -0.76 2.59
C ASP A 152 -2.37 0.73 3.00
N TRP A 153 -3.40 1.42 2.46
CA TRP A 153 -3.63 2.84 2.72
C TRP A 153 -4.19 3.05 4.11
N ARG A 154 -3.40 3.68 4.98
CA ARG A 154 -3.76 3.91 6.38
C ARG A 154 -2.94 5.05 6.99
N PHE A 155 -3.43 5.64 8.08
CA PHE A 155 -2.74 6.74 8.75
C PHE A 155 -1.34 6.38 9.27
N ASP A 156 -1.09 5.11 9.61
CA ASP A 156 0.23 4.64 10.04
C ASP A 156 1.31 4.78 8.94
N ASN A 157 0.88 4.84 7.67
CA ASN A 157 1.75 4.95 6.50
C ASN A 157 1.83 6.38 5.96
N VAL A 158 1.24 7.36 6.68
CA VAL A 158 1.23 8.79 6.29
C VAL A 158 2.14 9.59 7.21
N ILE A 159 2.89 10.52 6.65
CA ILE A 159 3.72 11.49 7.40
C ILE A 159 3.13 12.87 7.24
N LEU A 160 2.85 13.52 8.37
CA LEU A 160 2.31 14.87 8.45
C LEU A 160 3.43 15.89 8.68
N ASP A 161 3.23 17.10 8.15
CA ASP A 161 4.12 18.23 8.39
C ASP A 161 4.03 18.67 9.87
N PRO A 162 5.16 18.75 10.62
CA PRO A 162 5.14 19.18 12.02
C PRO A 162 4.64 20.62 12.23
N GLN A 163 4.78 21.50 11.24
CA GLN A 163 4.35 22.89 11.30
C GLN A 163 2.90 23.09 10.83
N GLN A 164 2.43 22.22 9.93
CA GLN A 164 1.07 22.20 9.39
C GLN A 164 0.49 20.78 9.43
N PRO A 165 0.05 20.30 10.61
CA PRO A 165 -0.29 18.88 10.83
C PRO A 165 -1.47 18.34 10.02
N THR A 166 -2.16 19.18 9.27
CA THR A 166 -3.17 18.75 8.29
C THR A 166 -2.57 18.46 6.91
N THR A 167 -1.28 18.75 6.70
CA THR A 167 -0.59 18.56 5.42
C THR A 167 0.15 17.25 5.39
N VAL A 168 -0.10 16.43 4.37
CA VAL A 168 0.64 15.18 4.10
C VAL A 168 1.90 15.51 3.32
N ILE A 169 3.06 15.13 3.88
CA ILE A 169 4.39 15.33 3.28
C ILE A 169 5.08 14.02 2.89
N GLY A 170 4.54 12.88 3.31
CA GLY A 170 5.10 11.58 2.96
C GLY A 170 4.09 10.45 3.03
N VAL A 171 4.29 9.43 2.17
CA VAL A 171 3.57 8.16 2.20
C VAL A 171 4.62 7.05 2.17
N LEU A 172 4.49 6.08 3.07
CA LEU A 172 5.43 4.99 3.32
C LEU A 172 4.78 3.63 3.03
N ASP A 173 5.61 2.57 3.08
CA ASP A 173 5.20 1.15 3.03
C ASP A 173 4.57 0.74 1.69
N TRP A 174 5.37 0.82 0.64
CA TRP A 174 4.97 0.53 -0.73
C TRP A 174 5.12 -0.94 -1.14
N GLU A 175 5.39 -1.84 -0.19
CA GLU A 175 5.64 -3.25 -0.49
C GLU A 175 4.44 -3.96 -1.14
N MET A 176 3.21 -3.49 -0.84
CA MET A 176 1.98 -4.06 -1.39
C MET A 176 1.44 -3.34 -2.63
N ALA A 177 2.04 -2.21 -3.03
CA ALA A 177 1.57 -1.41 -4.15
C ALA A 177 1.53 -2.20 -5.45
N THR A 178 0.48 -1.99 -6.26
CA THR A 178 0.27 -2.72 -7.51
C THR A 178 -0.62 -1.93 -8.47
N ILE A 179 -0.91 -2.52 -9.63
CA ILE A 179 -1.98 -2.05 -10.52
C ILE A 179 -3.26 -2.83 -10.17
N GLY A 180 -4.28 -2.13 -9.71
CA GLY A 180 -5.52 -2.74 -9.22
C GLY A 180 -6.71 -1.79 -9.25
N ASP A 181 -7.76 -2.16 -8.52
CA ASP A 181 -8.98 -1.36 -8.39
C ASP A 181 -8.86 -0.38 -7.22
N PRO A 182 -9.13 0.94 -7.42
CA PRO A 182 -9.01 1.96 -6.38
C PRO A 182 -9.89 1.71 -5.15
N LEU A 183 -10.99 0.98 -5.29
CA LEU A 183 -11.87 0.66 -4.15
C LEU A 183 -11.21 -0.28 -3.14
N MET A 184 -10.13 -0.97 -3.51
CA MET A 184 -9.33 -1.75 -2.55
C MET A 184 -8.63 -0.85 -1.53
N ASP A 185 -8.04 0.26 -1.97
CA ASP A 185 -7.43 1.23 -1.06
C ASP A 185 -8.48 1.90 -0.17
N LEU A 186 -9.63 2.26 -0.74
CA LEU A 186 -10.72 2.83 0.04
C LEU A 186 -11.23 1.85 1.10
N GLY A 187 -11.38 0.57 0.74
CA GLY A 187 -11.81 -0.48 1.66
C GLY A 187 -10.80 -0.76 2.78
N SER A 188 -9.49 -0.55 2.55
CA SER A 188 -8.46 -0.69 3.59
C SER A 188 -8.33 0.55 4.48
N ALA A 189 -8.79 1.72 4.01
CA ALA A 189 -8.74 2.99 4.75
C ALA A 189 -9.90 3.15 5.76
N LEU A 190 -10.97 2.35 5.65
CA LEU A 190 -12.15 2.37 6.52
C LEU A 190 -12.01 1.43 7.70
#